data_f74bdb33ea32010f76d0f43d31cb9763
#
_entry.id   f74bdb33ea32010f76d0f43d31cb9763
#
_cell.length_a   1.000
_cell.length_b   1.000
_cell.length_c   1.000
_cell.angle_alpha   90.00
_cell.angle_beta   90.00
_cell.angle_gamma   90.00
#
_symmetry.space_group_name_H-M   'P 1'
#
loop_
_entity.id
_entity.type
_entity.pdbx_description
1 polymer ?
#
loop_
_entity_poly.entity_id
_entity_poly.type
_entity_poly.pdbx_seq_one_letter_code
_entity_poly.pdbx_strand_id
1 'polypeptide(L)'
;MGKKNEITEYVAAVLVFVCAVAVSLGIFLVCTQNSIERNSQKVIKTNVFRQSEHIKTILDIHYGYLRGIAKEIGKSEELVSEENMEMLISLEEETALERTALIEADGTAHYDNGAEKNVSSRRYFKEAMEGKETLSDPLESSVDKETRVILGVPVRKNGKVTGVLGGSYNVTALSRMLFNDFFEDVGYTLVTTSDGEIIAYDGNPAYHEIKYGDNFFEFYDDQTLVCGSSLTEVKRDFAMGASGLMKIRNGNDYNSDRYLAYTDVGLNDWMICYVIPVSEAQKSYNFVRRYELMFTVGFGAMVSILFLWGVVKNRSKNKQLIQAAETDALTSAYNKRSTEERIHNVLQEYPQEPGTFVIMDVDHFKEVNDIYGHITGDKVLHKFGEVLHEHFREGDIVGRIGGDEFVVYMRKTDSREVAVSRIESLIKKVEELSFPEMNGKNITISAGMAFAPEHGTGYLDLYKNADTALYKTKQNGRDGYNIYEEENRE
;
A
#
# COMPACT_ATOMS: atom_id res chain seq x y z
N MET A 1 2.34 -31.74 -27.50
CA MET A 1 1.28 -30.73 -27.33
C MET A 1 0.76 -30.59 -25.89
N GLY A 2 0.63 -31.67 -25.10
CA GLY A 2 0.09 -31.61 -23.74
C GLY A 2 0.89 -30.80 -22.69
N LYS A 3 2.23 -30.81 -22.74
CA LYS A 3 3.09 -30.14 -21.74
C LYS A 3 3.12 -28.60 -21.83
N LYS A 4 2.85 -28.04 -23.01
CA LYS A 4 2.78 -26.58 -23.19
C LYS A 4 1.50 -26.00 -22.54
N ASN A 5 0.43 -26.79 -22.50
CA ASN A 5 -0.83 -26.41 -21.86
C ASN A 5 -0.73 -26.36 -20.32
N GLU A 6 -0.06 -27.33 -19.67
CA GLU A 6 0.06 -27.37 -18.19
C GLU A 6 0.81 -26.15 -17.63
N ILE A 7 1.89 -25.71 -18.31
CA ILE A 7 2.64 -24.53 -17.87
C ILE A 7 1.78 -23.26 -18.04
N THR A 8 1.05 -23.18 -19.15
CA THR A 8 0.16 -22.05 -19.42
C THR A 8 -0.99 -21.99 -18.41
N GLU A 9 -1.57 -23.12 -18.04
CA GLU A 9 -2.61 -23.22 -17.01
C GLU A 9 -2.09 -22.83 -15.63
N TYR A 10 -0.90 -23.27 -15.23
CA TYR A 10 -0.28 -22.90 -13.97
C TYR A 10 0.01 -21.38 -13.90
N VAL A 11 0.59 -20.82 -14.95
CA VAL A 11 0.86 -19.36 -15.03
C VAL A 11 -0.45 -18.58 -15.00
N ALA A 12 -1.48 -19.03 -15.70
CA ALA A 12 -2.80 -18.42 -15.68
C ALA A 12 -3.43 -18.47 -14.27
N ALA A 13 -3.35 -19.61 -13.59
CA ALA A 13 -3.85 -19.74 -12.22
C ALA A 13 -3.15 -18.80 -11.23
N VAL A 14 -1.82 -18.69 -11.33
CA VAL A 14 -1.03 -17.75 -10.50
C VAL A 14 -1.41 -16.30 -10.80
N LEU A 15 -1.58 -15.92 -12.08
CA LEU A 15 -2.01 -14.60 -12.48
C LEU A 15 -3.41 -14.26 -11.92
N VAL A 16 -4.37 -15.19 -12.06
CA VAL A 16 -5.72 -15.02 -11.51
C VAL A 16 -5.67 -14.83 -9.99
N PHE A 17 -4.87 -15.63 -9.28
CA PHE A 17 -4.69 -15.49 -7.83
C PHE A 17 -4.11 -14.12 -7.46
N VAL A 18 -3.04 -13.67 -8.12
CA VAL A 18 -2.42 -12.35 -7.87
C VAL A 18 -3.40 -11.21 -8.15
N CYS A 19 -4.16 -11.30 -9.26
CA CYS A 19 -5.20 -10.31 -9.57
C CYS A 19 -6.31 -10.28 -8.51
N ALA A 20 -6.79 -11.44 -8.07
CA ALA A 20 -7.83 -11.53 -7.05
C ALA A 20 -7.38 -10.91 -5.72
N VAL A 21 -6.14 -11.17 -5.32
CA VAL A 21 -5.57 -10.58 -4.09
C VAL A 21 -5.35 -9.06 -4.24
N ALA A 22 -4.86 -8.60 -5.39
CA ALA A 22 -4.68 -7.16 -5.66
C ALA A 22 -6.02 -6.41 -5.61
N VAL A 23 -7.08 -6.98 -6.18
CA VAL A 23 -8.44 -6.43 -6.12
C VAL A 23 -8.95 -6.41 -4.67
N SER A 24 -8.78 -7.52 -3.93
CA SER A 24 -9.17 -7.61 -2.52
C SER A 24 -8.45 -6.57 -1.65
N LEU A 25 -7.15 -6.40 -1.86
CA LEU A 25 -6.36 -5.37 -1.17
C LEU A 25 -6.84 -3.97 -1.53
N GLY A 26 -7.11 -3.69 -2.80
CA GLY A 26 -7.67 -2.41 -3.25
C GLY A 26 -9.01 -2.10 -2.57
N ILE A 27 -9.93 -3.05 -2.53
CA ILE A 27 -11.22 -2.91 -1.83
C ILE A 27 -10.99 -2.64 -0.34
N PHE A 28 -10.09 -3.39 0.31
CA PHE A 28 -9.76 -3.19 1.72
C PHE A 28 -9.27 -1.76 2.00
N LEU A 29 -8.31 -1.25 1.21
CA LEU A 29 -7.77 0.11 1.36
C LEU A 29 -8.85 1.18 1.20
N VAL A 30 -9.72 1.05 0.19
CA VAL A 30 -10.85 1.97 -0.02
C VAL A 30 -11.83 1.91 1.15
N CYS A 31 -12.18 0.71 1.63
CA CYS A 31 -13.09 0.55 2.76
C CYS A 31 -12.52 1.17 4.05
N THR A 32 -11.21 0.99 4.30
CA THR A 32 -10.54 1.56 5.47
C THR A 32 -10.51 3.08 5.39
N GLN A 33 -10.16 3.65 4.23
CA GLN A 33 -10.15 5.10 4.03
C GLN A 33 -11.54 5.71 4.24
N ASN A 34 -12.57 5.10 3.68
CA ASN A 34 -13.96 5.54 3.89
C ASN A 34 -14.40 5.44 5.35
N SER A 35 -13.94 4.42 6.07
CA SER A 35 -14.22 4.24 7.50
C SER A 35 -13.55 5.31 8.34
N ILE A 36 -12.28 5.63 8.05
CA ILE A 36 -11.53 6.71 8.71
C ILE A 36 -12.27 8.05 8.50
N GLU A 37 -12.66 8.35 7.26
CA GLU A 37 -13.35 9.59 6.95
C GLU A 37 -14.69 9.70 7.69
N ARG A 38 -15.52 8.66 7.66
CA ARG A 38 -16.81 8.63 8.38
C ARG A 38 -16.64 8.78 9.89
N ASN A 39 -15.65 8.11 10.47
CA ASN A 39 -15.40 8.21 11.90
C ASN A 39 -14.89 9.61 12.28
N SER A 40 -13.99 10.21 11.50
CA SER A 40 -13.52 11.57 11.72
C SER A 40 -14.67 12.57 11.65
N GLN A 41 -15.53 12.48 10.64
CA GLN A 41 -16.71 13.32 10.51
C GLN A 41 -17.66 13.16 11.71
N LYS A 42 -17.87 11.94 12.19
CA LYS A 42 -18.72 11.68 13.37
C LYS A 42 -18.13 12.31 14.63
N VAL A 43 -16.81 12.18 14.84
CA VAL A 43 -16.13 12.78 15.98
C VAL A 43 -16.25 14.32 15.95
N ILE A 44 -16.04 14.93 14.78
CA ILE A 44 -16.14 16.38 14.63
C ILE A 44 -17.58 16.87 14.91
N LYS A 45 -18.60 16.20 14.37
CA LYS A 45 -20.00 16.51 14.67
C LYS A 45 -20.32 16.38 16.16
N THR A 46 -19.79 15.34 16.80
CA THR A 46 -19.97 15.16 18.24
C THR A 46 -19.27 16.26 19.05
N ASN A 47 -18.10 16.70 18.61
CA ASN A 47 -17.35 17.75 19.26
C ASN A 47 -18.06 19.10 19.16
N VAL A 48 -18.52 19.52 17.97
CA VAL A 48 -19.24 20.79 17.83
C VAL A 48 -20.54 20.79 18.65
N PHE A 49 -21.24 19.65 18.72
CA PHE A 49 -22.42 19.53 19.57
C PHE A 49 -22.07 19.67 21.07
N ARG A 50 -20.98 19.04 21.53
CA ARG A 50 -20.51 19.21 22.91
C ARG A 50 -20.12 20.65 23.23
N GLN A 51 -19.51 21.36 22.28
CA GLN A 51 -19.19 22.77 22.41
C GLN A 51 -20.46 23.61 22.53
N SER A 52 -21.48 23.35 21.73
CA SER A 52 -22.79 24.00 21.87
C SER A 52 -23.38 23.83 23.24
N GLU A 53 -23.44 22.59 23.77
CA GLU A 53 -23.97 22.31 25.13
C GLU A 53 -23.11 22.96 26.22
N HIS A 54 -21.79 23.07 26.01
CA HIS A 54 -20.92 23.78 26.97
C HIS A 54 -21.19 25.28 26.98
N ILE A 55 -21.31 25.94 25.84
CA ILE A 55 -21.69 27.36 25.73
C ILE A 55 -23.00 27.61 26.48
N LYS A 56 -24.00 26.76 26.21
CA LYS A 56 -25.30 26.82 26.86
C LYS A 56 -25.19 26.71 28.37
N THR A 57 -24.36 25.78 28.87
CA THR A 57 -24.12 25.58 30.30
C THR A 57 -23.46 26.82 30.94
N ILE A 58 -22.45 27.41 30.26
CA ILE A 58 -21.79 28.62 30.75
C ILE A 58 -22.79 29.76 30.82
N LEU A 59 -23.58 30.00 29.77
CA LEU A 59 -24.59 31.05 29.78
C LEU A 59 -25.66 30.82 30.89
N ASP A 60 -26.09 29.57 31.09
CA ASP A 60 -27.05 29.25 32.17
C ASP A 60 -26.47 29.52 33.59
N ILE A 61 -25.17 29.27 33.78
CA ILE A 61 -24.49 29.64 35.04
C ILE A 61 -24.56 31.15 35.25
N HIS A 62 -24.27 31.94 34.22
CA HIS A 62 -24.34 33.42 34.34
C HIS A 62 -25.78 33.92 34.53
N TYR A 63 -26.75 33.30 33.85
CA TYR A 63 -28.16 33.56 34.16
C TYR A 63 -28.52 33.19 35.63
N GLY A 64 -27.91 32.12 36.14
CA GLY A 64 -28.07 31.72 37.54
C GLY A 64 -27.66 32.81 38.54
N TYR A 65 -26.52 33.47 38.29
CA TYR A 65 -26.05 34.60 39.10
C TYR A 65 -27.03 35.79 39.00
N LEU A 66 -27.37 36.18 37.77
CA LEU A 66 -28.32 37.28 37.54
C LEU A 66 -29.69 36.97 38.13
N ARG A 67 -30.22 35.76 38.07
CA ARG A 67 -31.50 35.33 38.70
C ARG A 67 -31.46 35.47 40.22
N GLY A 68 -30.30 35.09 40.83
CA GLY A 68 -30.11 35.21 42.24
C GLY A 68 -30.23 36.67 42.71
N ILE A 69 -29.48 37.56 42.08
CA ILE A 69 -29.49 39.00 42.40
C ILE A 69 -30.85 39.63 42.05
N ALA A 70 -31.43 39.35 40.87
CA ALA A 70 -32.75 39.87 40.49
C ALA A 70 -33.85 39.47 41.51
N LYS A 71 -33.74 38.29 42.11
CA LYS A 71 -34.66 37.85 43.17
C LYS A 71 -34.51 38.64 44.47
N GLU A 72 -33.27 38.99 44.85
CA GLU A 72 -33.04 39.84 46.04
C GLU A 72 -33.50 41.26 45.80
N ILE A 73 -33.14 41.88 44.66
CA ILE A 73 -33.61 43.20 44.28
C ILE A 73 -35.14 43.28 44.25
N GLY A 74 -35.82 42.21 43.79
CA GLY A 74 -37.29 42.15 43.78
C GLY A 74 -37.98 42.19 45.15
N LYS A 75 -37.24 42.05 46.26
CA LYS A 75 -37.74 42.22 47.64
C LYS A 75 -37.70 43.68 48.10
N SER A 76 -36.89 44.51 47.47
CA SER A 76 -36.72 45.94 47.85
C SER A 76 -38.01 46.77 47.58
N GLU A 77 -38.19 47.82 48.26
CA GLU A 77 -39.35 48.72 48.02
C GLU A 77 -39.26 49.44 46.71
N GLU A 78 -38.06 49.95 46.40
CA GLU A 78 -37.71 50.64 45.18
C GLU A 78 -36.71 49.77 44.34
N LEU A 79 -36.90 49.75 43.01
CA LEU A 79 -36.00 49.01 42.11
C LEU A 79 -34.59 49.59 42.14
N VAL A 80 -34.50 50.90 42.04
CA VAL A 80 -33.23 51.65 42.09
C VAL A 80 -33.06 52.25 43.47
N SER A 81 -32.26 51.58 44.30
CA SER A 81 -31.85 52.02 45.63
C SER A 81 -30.33 51.94 45.76
N GLU A 82 -29.76 52.62 46.75
CA GLU A 82 -28.31 52.56 47.02
C GLU A 82 -27.84 51.13 47.25
N GLU A 83 -28.59 50.38 48.06
CA GLU A 83 -28.33 48.94 48.37
C GLU A 83 -28.35 48.10 47.08
N ASN A 84 -29.32 48.26 46.19
CA ASN A 84 -29.44 47.51 44.96
C ASN A 84 -28.32 47.89 43.98
N MET A 85 -27.89 49.14 43.92
CA MET A 85 -26.76 49.57 43.10
C MET A 85 -25.43 49.06 43.61
N GLU A 86 -25.23 48.95 44.95
CA GLU A 86 -24.07 48.27 45.54
C GLU A 86 -24.02 46.77 45.16
N MET A 87 -25.17 46.09 45.06
CA MET A 87 -25.23 44.68 44.58
C MET A 87 -24.78 44.59 43.11
N LEU A 88 -25.07 45.55 42.25
CA LEU A 88 -24.62 45.60 40.89
C LEU A 88 -23.10 45.69 40.77
N ILE A 89 -22.49 46.61 41.57
CA ILE A 89 -21.05 46.80 41.62
C ILE A 89 -20.38 45.51 42.10
N SER A 90 -20.88 44.90 43.16
CA SER A 90 -20.37 43.60 43.65
C SER A 90 -20.50 42.50 42.62
N LEU A 91 -21.58 42.48 41.86
CA LEU A 91 -21.78 41.49 40.78
C LEU A 91 -20.75 41.66 39.65
N GLU A 92 -20.39 42.90 39.25
CA GLU A 92 -19.33 43.20 38.32
C GLU A 92 -17.97 42.68 38.84
N GLU A 93 -17.62 42.98 40.07
CA GLU A 93 -16.35 42.62 40.70
C GLU A 93 -16.17 41.08 40.87
N GLU A 94 -17.26 40.34 41.15
CA GLU A 94 -17.21 38.90 41.42
C GLU A 94 -17.48 38.03 40.20
N THR A 95 -17.86 38.61 39.08
CA THR A 95 -18.16 37.88 37.85
C THR A 95 -17.34 38.39 36.68
N ALA A 96 -17.41 37.70 35.55
CA ALA A 96 -16.79 38.17 34.30
C ALA A 96 -17.66 39.20 33.53
N LEU A 97 -18.75 39.70 34.14
CA LEU A 97 -19.58 40.75 33.59
C LEU A 97 -18.81 42.09 33.58
N GLU A 98 -18.80 42.80 32.46
CA GLU A 98 -18.07 44.04 32.32
C GLU A 98 -18.95 45.28 32.56
N ARG A 99 -20.27 45.10 32.52
CA ARG A 99 -21.27 46.09 32.89
C ARG A 99 -22.51 45.43 33.44
N THR A 100 -23.07 46.06 34.44
CA THR A 100 -24.40 45.67 34.97
C THR A 100 -25.30 46.90 34.96
N ALA A 101 -26.60 46.66 34.91
CA ALA A 101 -27.59 47.75 34.96
C ALA A 101 -28.92 47.26 35.55
N LEU A 102 -29.59 48.12 36.33
CA LEU A 102 -31.01 48.02 36.65
C LEU A 102 -31.83 48.86 35.70
N ILE A 103 -32.80 48.27 35.05
CA ILE A 103 -33.62 48.91 34.05
C ILE A 103 -35.05 48.99 34.56
N GLU A 104 -35.53 50.18 34.70
CA GLU A 104 -36.92 50.47 35.11
C GLU A 104 -37.94 50.10 34.03
N ALA A 105 -39.22 50.02 34.39
CA ALA A 105 -40.29 49.61 33.47
C ALA A 105 -40.50 50.54 32.28
N ASP A 106 -40.08 51.80 32.40
CA ASP A 106 -40.10 52.79 31.30
C ASP A 106 -38.89 52.65 30.35
N GLY A 107 -37.94 51.76 30.68
CA GLY A 107 -36.72 51.52 29.90
C GLY A 107 -35.53 52.40 30.33
N THR A 108 -35.60 53.13 31.44
CA THR A 108 -34.47 53.86 32.00
C THR A 108 -33.50 52.86 32.66
N ALA A 109 -32.30 52.75 32.12
CA ALA A 109 -31.25 51.89 32.64
C ALA A 109 -30.27 52.67 33.48
N HIS A 110 -30.09 52.24 34.75
CA HIS A 110 -29.12 52.74 35.70
C HIS A 110 -27.95 51.80 35.78
N TYR A 111 -26.79 52.25 35.35
CA TYR A 111 -25.59 51.43 35.24
C TYR A 111 -24.72 51.46 36.51
N ASP A 112 -23.92 50.43 36.71
CA ASP A 112 -22.93 50.30 37.80
C ASP A 112 -21.99 51.52 37.95
N ASN A 113 -21.65 52.16 36.83
CA ASN A 113 -20.80 53.35 36.81
C ASN A 113 -21.55 54.69 36.96
N GLY A 114 -22.81 54.64 37.32
CA GLY A 114 -23.64 55.82 37.51
C GLY A 114 -24.19 56.45 36.23
N ALA A 115 -23.97 55.86 35.08
CA ALA A 115 -24.55 56.34 33.81
C ALA A 115 -26.04 55.98 33.72
N GLU A 116 -26.82 56.84 33.09
CA GLU A 116 -28.23 56.60 32.79
C GLU A 116 -28.50 56.70 31.31
N LYS A 117 -29.22 55.71 30.75
CA LYS A 117 -29.61 55.68 29.35
C LYS A 117 -30.98 55.01 29.19
N ASN A 118 -31.74 55.46 28.22
CA ASN A 118 -33.00 54.81 27.89
C ASN A 118 -32.77 53.70 26.83
N VAL A 119 -33.23 52.48 27.15
CA VAL A 119 -33.10 51.28 26.33
C VAL A 119 -34.48 50.69 25.98
N SER A 120 -35.56 51.41 26.12
CA SER A 120 -36.94 50.96 25.88
C SER A 120 -37.18 50.46 24.46
N SER A 121 -36.38 50.88 23.46
CA SER A 121 -36.47 50.43 22.08
C SER A 121 -35.81 49.07 21.86
N ARG A 122 -34.92 48.63 22.75
CA ARG A 122 -34.12 47.41 22.60
C ARG A 122 -34.98 46.18 22.72
N ARG A 123 -34.76 45.19 21.85
CA ARG A 123 -35.50 43.91 21.82
C ARG A 123 -35.36 43.13 23.10
N TYR A 124 -34.14 42.97 23.61
CA TYR A 124 -33.85 42.22 24.83
C TYR A 124 -34.62 42.75 26.04
N PHE A 125 -34.76 44.10 26.16
CA PHE A 125 -35.50 44.72 27.23
C PHE A 125 -37.00 44.42 27.12
N LYS A 126 -37.59 44.57 25.95
CA LYS A 126 -39.02 44.31 25.72
C LYS A 126 -39.38 42.85 26.10
N GLU A 127 -38.59 41.93 25.60
CA GLU A 127 -38.80 40.49 25.89
C GLU A 127 -38.58 40.14 27.37
N ALA A 128 -37.60 40.79 28.05
CA ALA A 128 -37.38 40.62 29.45
C ALA A 128 -38.55 41.21 30.28
N MET A 129 -39.14 42.31 29.87
CA MET A 129 -40.34 42.85 30.50
C MET A 129 -41.57 41.96 30.33
N GLU A 130 -41.62 41.10 29.27
CA GLU A 130 -42.60 40.03 29.12
C GLU A 130 -42.33 38.86 30.09
N GLY A 131 -41.25 38.89 30.81
CA GLY A 131 -40.88 37.89 31.81
C GLY A 131 -39.99 36.78 31.29
N LYS A 132 -39.36 36.93 30.13
CA LYS A 132 -38.39 35.99 29.57
C LYS A 132 -36.97 36.36 30.01
N GLU A 133 -36.10 35.39 30.12
CA GLU A 133 -34.65 35.64 30.16
C GLU A 133 -34.20 35.86 28.72
N THR A 134 -33.33 36.85 28.52
CA THR A 134 -32.98 37.30 27.14
C THR A 134 -31.48 37.38 26.95
N LEU A 135 -31.03 37.00 25.77
CA LEU A 135 -29.69 37.21 25.24
C LEU A 135 -29.80 38.14 24.02
N SER A 136 -29.05 39.24 24.02
CA SER A 136 -29.05 40.09 22.87
C SER A 136 -28.10 39.60 21.78
N ASP A 137 -28.37 39.92 20.52
CA ASP A 137 -27.31 39.94 19.50
C ASP A 137 -26.28 41.02 19.86
N PRO A 138 -25.09 41.00 19.26
CA PRO A 138 -24.11 42.06 19.45
C PRO A 138 -24.73 43.42 19.10
N LEU A 139 -24.57 44.35 20.01
CA LEU A 139 -25.09 45.75 19.83
C LEU A 139 -24.11 46.79 20.35
N GLU A 140 -24.12 47.96 19.72
CA GLU A 140 -23.35 49.08 20.19
C GLU A 140 -23.91 49.57 21.51
N SER A 141 -23.05 49.61 22.53
CA SER A 141 -23.38 50.11 23.87
C SER A 141 -23.72 51.59 23.82
N SER A 142 -24.79 51.97 24.49
CA SER A 142 -25.22 53.37 24.65
C SER A 142 -24.26 54.19 25.54
N VAL A 143 -23.40 53.51 26.34
CA VAL A 143 -22.51 54.15 27.32
C VAL A 143 -21.13 54.43 26.75
N ASP A 144 -20.45 53.38 26.21
CA ASP A 144 -19.04 53.45 25.84
C ASP A 144 -18.78 53.17 24.34
N LYS A 145 -19.82 52.92 23.57
CA LYS A 145 -19.73 52.63 22.11
C LYS A 145 -19.07 51.30 21.77
N GLU A 146 -18.74 50.45 22.74
CA GLU A 146 -18.26 49.13 22.50
C GLU A 146 -19.38 48.20 22.04
N THR A 147 -19.04 47.17 21.25
CA THR A 147 -19.98 46.12 20.88
C THR A 147 -20.13 45.12 22.05
N ARG A 148 -21.33 44.99 22.52
CA ARG A 148 -21.66 44.17 23.71
C ARG A 148 -22.82 43.21 23.45
N VAL A 149 -22.80 42.08 24.14
CA VAL A 149 -23.91 41.13 24.26
C VAL A 149 -24.50 41.29 25.68
N ILE A 150 -25.80 41.39 25.76
CA ILE A 150 -26.49 41.63 27.02
C ILE A 150 -27.35 40.45 27.43
N LEU A 151 -27.18 39.98 28.65
CA LEU A 151 -28.05 39.05 29.32
C LEU A 151 -29.09 39.85 30.15
N GLY A 152 -30.35 39.65 29.87
CA GLY A 152 -31.44 40.32 30.61
C GLY A 152 -32.25 39.34 31.43
N VAL A 153 -32.42 39.65 32.73
CA VAL A 153 -33.23 38.84 33.62
C VAL A 153 -34.35 39.71 34.25
N PRO A 154 -35.61 39.28 34.18
CA PRO A 154 -36.70 40.04 34.73
C PRO A 154 -36.63 40.12 36.25
N VAL A 155 -36.70 41.33 36.83
CA VAL A 155 -36.89 41.56 38.26
C VAL A 155 -38.37 41.51 38.58
N ARG A 156 -38.75 40.64 39.53
CA ARG A 156 -40.16 40.39 39.87
C ARG A 156 -40.46 40.80 41.30
N LYS A 157 -41.48 41.61 41.50
CA LYS A 157 -42.07 41.96 42.81
C LYS A 157 -43.53 41.46 42.86
N ASN A 158 -43.84 40.61 43.83
CA ASN A 158 -45.17 39.99 43.97
C ASN A 158 -45.66 39.30 42.67
N GLY A 159 -44.77 38.65 41.96
CA GLY A 159 -45.07 37.93 40.72
C GLY A 159 -45.19 38.80 39.47
N LYS A 160 -45.15 40.12 39.55
CA LYS A 160 -45.15 41.05 38.40
C LYS A 160 -43.74 41.47 38.08
N VAL A 161 -43.39 41.58 36.80
CA VAL A 161 -42.13 42.16 36.34
C VAL A 161 -42.17 43.65 36.60
N THR A 162 -41.23 44.17 37.35
CA THR A 162 -41.10 45.63 37.72
C THR A 162 -39.91 46.29 37.04
N GLY A 163 -39.00 45.51 36.46
CA GLY A 163 -37.81 45.95 35.77
C GLY A 163 -36.99 44.81 35.27
N VAL A 164 -35.80 45.09 34.78
CA VAL A 164 -34.85 44.12 34.25
C VAL A 164 -33.47 44.32 34.87
N LEU A 165 -32.86 43.26 35.32
CA LEU A 165 -31.43 43.24 35.61
C LEU A 165 -30.66 42.86 34.33
N GLY A 166 -29.79 43.72 33.85
CA GLY A 166 -28.93 43.48 32.71
C GLY A 166 -27.47 43.22 33.12
N GLY A 167 -26.86 42.22 32.55
CA GLY A 167 -25.41 41.99 32.61
C GLY A 167 -24.85 41.93 31.20
N SER A 168 -23.67 42.51 30.95
CA SER A 168 -23.11 42.52 29.59
C SER A 168 -21.64 42.12 29.53
N TYR A 169 -21.29 41.55 28.38
CA TYR A 169 -19.93 41.25 27.96
C TYR A 169 -19.61 42.03 26.71
N ASN A 170 -18.40 42.57 26.57
CA ASN A 170 -17.92 42.91 25.26
C ASN A 170 -17.60 41.63 24.48
N VAL A 171 -17.50 41.69 23.16
CA VAL A 171 -17.30 40.51 22.28
C VAL A 171 -15.99 39.77 22.57
N THR A 172 -14.96 40.45 23.05
CA THR A 172 -13.67 39.86 23.44
C THR A 172 -13.80 39.04 24.76
N ALA A 173 -14.46 39.66 25.76
CA ALA A 173 -14.74 38.95 27.05
C ALA A 173 -15.67 37.78 26.83
N LEU A 174 -16.69 37.92 25.95
CA LEU A 174 -17.57 36.84 25.57
C LEU A 174 -16.80 35.69 24.92
N SER A 175 -15.94 35.96 23.95
CA SER A 175 -15.10 34.93 23.32
C SER A 175 -14.24 34.21 24.34
N ARG A 176 -13.55 34.94 25.21
CA ARG A 176 -12.73 34.36 26.28
C ARG A 176 -13.57 33.50 27.25
N MET A 177 -14.75 33.95 27.63
CA MET A 177 -15.66 33.21 28.48
C MET A 177 -16.15 31.91 27.83
N LEU A 178 -16.53 31.98 26.55
CA LEU A 178 -17.10 30.82 25.85
C LEU A 178 -16.05 29.76 25.48
N PHE A 179 -14.78 30.16 25.32
CA PHE A 179 -13.74 29.28 24.77
C PHE A 179 -12.55 29.00 25.73
N ASN A 180 -12.60 29.41 26.98
CA ASN A 180 -11.46 29.37 27.91
C ASN A 180 -10.85 27.97 28.15
N ASP A 181 -11.55 26.90 27.80
CA ASP A 181 -11.11 25.50 27.98
C ASP A 181 -11.16 24.70 26.68
N PHE A 182 -11.24 25.37 25.52
CA PHE A 182 -11.45 24.69 24.25
C PHE A 182 -10.18 24.62 23.41
N PHE A 183 -9.79 23.39 23.18
CA PHE A 183 -8.92 22.85 22.13
C PHE A 183 -7.45 23.29 22.02
N GLU A 184 -6.62 22.22 21.92
CA GLU A 184 -5.27 22.31 21.41
C GLU A 184 -5.22 23.08 20.07
N ASP A 185 -4.23 23.91 19.85
CA ASP A 185 -3.88 24.87 18.80
C ASP A 185 -4.14 24.55 17.31
N VAL A 186 -5.10 23.69 16.95
CA VAL A 186 -5.13 23.08 15.60
C VAL A 186 -6.35 23.45 14.74
N GLY A 187 -7.40 23.95 15.35
CA GLY A 187 -8.62 24.40 14.66
C GLY A 187 -9.03 25.79 15.12
N TYR A 188 -10.15 26.27 14.63
CA TYR A 188 -10.79 27.48 15.17
C TYR A 188 -12.29 27.28 15.28
N THR A 189 -12.87 27.97 16.23
CA THR A 189 -14.31 27.95 16.52
C THR A 189 -14.89 29.33 16.33
N LEU A 190 -16.07 29.41 15.76
CA LEU A 190 -16.83 30.65 15.58
C LEU A 190 -18.20 30.46 16.21
N VAL A 191 -18.71 31.53 16.81
CA VAL A 191 -20.14 31.66 17.10
C VAL A 191 -20.68 32.79 16.23
N THR A 192 -21.77 32.52 15.53
CA THR A 192 -22.39 33.46 14.62
C THR A 192 -23.90 33.59 14.95
N THR A 193 -24.50 34.66 14.48
CA THR A 193 -25.97 34.74 14.37
C THR A 193 -26.48 33.80 13.24
N SER A 194 -27.77 33.59 13.14
CA SER A 194 -28.38 32.79 12.06
C SER A 194 -28.22 33.39 10.66
N ASP A 195 -27.94 34.68 10.54
CA ASP A 195 -27.64 35.38 9.30
C ASP A 195 -26.14 35.48 9.00
N GLY A 196 -25.29 34.91 9.90
CA GLY A 196 -23.88 34.70 9.70
C GLY A 196 -22.97 35.81 10.26
N GLU A 197 -23.46 36.77 11.01
CA GLU A 197 -22.61 37.76 11.72
C GLU A 197 -21.76 37.06 12.80
N ILE A 198 -20.42 37.22 12.77
CA ILE A 198 -19.50 36.61 13.71
C ILE A 198 -19.52 37.37 15.05
N ILE A 199 -19.97 36.68 16.08
CA ILE A 199 -20.16 37.21 17.45
C ILE A 199 -18.94 36.94 18.31
N ALA A 200 -18.41 35.71 18.23
CA ALA A 200 -17.30 35.27 19.03
C ALA A 200 -16.43 34.29 18.22
N TYR A 201 -15.15 34.27 18.51
CA TYR A 201 -14.25 33.32 17.87
C TYR A 201 -13.07 32.98 18.78
N ASP A 202 -12.51 31.80 18.57
CA ASP A 202 -11.26 31.32 19.18
C ASP A 202 -10.42 30.58 18.15
N GLY A 203 -9.09 30.69 18.33
CA GLY A 203 -8.11 30.11 17.41
C GLY A 203 -7.73 31.05 16.28
N ASN A 204 -6.69 30.69 15.53
CA ASN A 204 -6.15 31.51 14.43
C ASN A 204 -6.40 30.80 13.10
N PRO A 205 -7.32 31.30 12.25
CA PRO A 205 -7.39 30.85 10.89
C PRO A 205 -6.13 31.28 10.15
N ALA A 206 -5.27 30.35 9.81
CA ALA A 206 -3.96 30.59 9.20
C ALA A 206 -3.97 31.39 7.88
N TYR A 207 -5.16 31.74 7.36
CA TYR A 207 -5.32 32.35 6.04
C TYR A 207 -6.10 33.65 5.98
N HIS A 208 -6.87 34.00 7.03
CA HIS A 208 -7.61 35.26 7.10
C HIS A 208 -7.78 35.72 8.54
N GLU A 209 -7.61 37.01 8.75
CA GLU A 209 -7.93 37.65 10.00
C GLU A 209 -9.45 37.79 10.15
N ILE A 210 -10.03 37.00 11.05
CA ILE A 210 -11.46 37.07 11.38
C ILE A 210 -11.67 38.26 12.33
N LYS A 211 -12.70 39.04 12.06
CA LYS A 211 -13.10 40.18 12.93
C LYS A 211 -14.53 39.97 13.39
N TYR A 212 -14.82 40.54 14.55
CA TYR A 212 -16.20 40.66 15.03
C TYR A 212 -17.02 41.50 14.06
N GLY A 213 -18.22 41.05 13.77
CA GLY A 213 -19.11 41.66 12.81
C GLY A 213 -18.89 41.27 11.35
N ASP A 214 -17.81 40.55 11.03
CA ASP A 214 -17.65 39.96 9.70
C ASP A 214 -18.75 38.93 9.42
N ASN A 215 -19.09 38.72 8.15
CA ASN A 215 -20.09 37.76 7.78
C ASN A 215 -19.46 36.40 7.41
N PHE A 216 -19.83 35.36 8.11
CA PHE A 216 -19.41 33.98 7.89
C PHE A 216 -19.58 33.53 6.43
N PHE A 217 -20.69 33.87 5.80
CA PHE A 217 -20.98 33.42 4.45
C PHE A 217 -20.14 34.14 3.40
N GLU A 218 -19.80 35.42 3.60
CA GLU A 218 -18.88 36.13 2.72
C GLU A 218 -17.45 35.58 2.84
N PHE A 219 -17.04 35.21 4.05
CA PHE A 219 -15.75 34.60 4.32
C PHE A 219 -15.54 33.27 3.59
N TYR A 220 -16.60 32.51 3.36
CA TYR A 220 -16.52 31.19 2.69
C TYR A 220 -17.04 31.20 1.24
N ASP A 221 -17.45 32.32 0.68
CA ASP A 221 -17.99 32.41 -0.69
C ASP A 221 -16.93 32.04 -1.74
N ASP A 222 -15.65 32.41 -1.50
CA ASP A 222 -14.51 32.10 -2.36
C ASP A 222 -13.93 30.70 -2.16
N GLN A 223 -14.44 29.92 -1.19
CA GLN A 223 -13.92 28.59 -0.90
C GLN A 223 -14.54 27.52 -1.80
N THR A 224 -13.72 26.60 -2.28
CA THR A 224 -14.22 25.45 -3.05
C THR A 224 -14.85 24.40 -2.12
N LEU A 225 -16.13 24.15 -2.30
CA LEU A 225 -16.82 23.07 -1.60
C LEU A 225 -16.43 21.73 -2.24
N VAL A 226 -15.72 20.89 -1.48
CA VAL A 226 -15.14 19.64 -2.00
C VAL A 226 -16.14 18.49 -1.98
N CYS A 227 -17.04 18.51 -1.01
CA CYS A 227 -18.03 17.45 -0.83
C CYS A 227 -19.17 17.93 0.05
N GLY A 228 -20.41 17.62 -0.34
CA GLY A 228 -21.60 17.87 0.47
C GLY A 228 -22.41 19.06 0.00
N SER A 229 -22.92 19.80 0.94
CA SER A 229 -23.91 20.88 0.78
C SER A 229 -23.35 22.11 0.05
N SER A 230 -24.19 22.80 -0.67
CA SER A 230 -23.88 24.15 -1.19
C SER A 230 -23.91 25.17 -0.06
N LEU A 231 -23.23 26.32 -0.23
CA LEU A 231 -23.31 27.43 0.72
C LEU A 231 -24.76 27.88 0.95
N THR A 232 -25.61 27.76 -0.07
CA THR A 232 -27.05 28.00 0.02
C THR A 232 -27.76 27.05 0.98
N GLU A 233 -27.36 25.76 1.02
CA GLU A 233 -27.89 24.80 1.99
C GLU A 233 -27.45 25.15 3.41
N VAL A 234 -26.19 25.57 3.60
CA VAL A 234 -25.70 26.02 4.90
C VAL A 234 -26.45 27.23 5.39
N LYS A 235 -26.71 28.23 4.52
CA LYS A 235 -27.57 29.38 4.86
C LYS A 235 -28.96 28.95 5.32
N ARG A 236 -29.56 28.00 4.61
CA ARG A 236 -30.86 27.43 5.01
C ARG A 236 -30.80 26.71 6.35
N ASP A 237 -29.75 25.91 6.58
CA ASP A 237 -29.56 25.18 7.83
C ASP A 237 -29.38 26.14 9.01
N PHE A 238 -28.63 27.25 8.83
CA PHE A 238 -28.50 28.30 9.85
C PHE A 238 -29.86 28.93 10.18
N ALA A 239 -30.64 29.29 9.16
CA ALA A 239 -31.96 29.86 9.37
C ALA A 239 -32.94 28.91 10.06
N MET A 240 -32.70 27.58 10.02
CA MET A 240 -33.53 26.55 10.65
C MET A 240 -32.94 26.00 11.95
N GLY A 241 -31.76 26.46 12.38
CA GLY A 241 -31.05 25.89 13.53
C GLY A 241 -30.61 24.44 13.29
N ALA A 242 -30.37 24.03 12.04
CA ALA A 242 -29.96 22.67 11.71
C ALA A 242 -28.46 22.46 11.84
N SER A 243 -28.08 21.22 12.20
CA SER A 243 -26.66 20.83 12.30
C SER A 243 -26.16 20.25 10.99
N GLY A 244 -24.92 20.57 10.63
CA GLY A 244 -24.32 20.05 9.41
C GLY A 244 -22.80 19.85 9.50
N LEU A 245 -22.25 19.31 8.41
CA LEU A 245 -20.83 19.20 8.19
C LEU A 245 -20.54 19.25 6.70
N MET A 246 -19.58 20.07 6.33
CA MET A 246 -19.08 20.13 4.97
C MET A 246 -17.55 20.06 4.95
N LYS A 247 -16.99 19.77 3.77
CA LYS A 247 -15.57 19.78 3.50
C LYS A 247 -15.26 20.94 2.55
N ILE A 248 -14.39 21.84 2.98
CA ILE A 248 -13.98 23.02 2.25
C ILE A 248 -12.51 22.95 1.85
N ARG A 249 -12.17 23.62 0.76
CA ARG A 249 -10.81 23.71 0.23
C ARG A 249 -10.51 25.14 -0.23
N ASN A 250 -9.30 25.61 0.02
CA ASN A 250 -8.85 26.89 -0.49
C ASN A 250 -8.27 26.71 -1.92
N GLY A 251 -9.01 27.13 -2.92
CA GLY A 251 -8.63 26.99 -4.33
C GLY A 251 -8.33 25.54 -4.75
N ASN A 252 -7.18 25.32 -5.40
CA ASN A 252 -6.75 24.01 -5.87
C ASN A 252 -5.74 23.29 -4.93
N ASP A 253 -5.50 23.83 -3.74
CA ASP A 253 -4.58 23.21 -2.78
C ASP A 253 -5.26 22.09 -2.00
N TYR A 254 -4.99 20.84 -2.37
CA TYR A 254 -5.50 19.65 -1.69
C TYR A 254 -5.04 19.52 -0.23
N ASN A 255 -3.93 20.15 0.15
CA ASN A 255 -3.46 20.16 1.54
C ASN A 255 -4.23 21.14 2.41
N SER A 256 -5.04 22.01 1.82
CA SER A 256 -5.89 22.97 2.52
C SER A 256 -7.26 22.42 2.90
N ASP A 257 -7.54 21.13 2.64
CA ASP A 257 -8.83 20.51 2.98
C ASP A 257 -9.13 20.62 4.48
N ARG A 258 -10.33 21.13 4.81
CA ARG A 258 -10.83 21.29 6.17
C ARG A 258 -12.23 20.78 6.30
N TYR A 259 -12.56 20.25 7.46
CA TYR A 259 -13.93 20.03 7.88
C TYR A 259 -14.46 21.29 8.55
N LEU A 260 -15.66 21.69 8.18
CA LEU A 260 -16.46 22.70 8.84
C LEU A 260 -17.72 22.03 9.34
N ALA A 261 -17.88 21.92 10.64
CA ALA A 261 -19.09 21.43 11.29
C ALA A 261 -19.79 22.57 11.99
N TYR A 262 -21.12 22.58 11.98
CA TYR A 262 -21.92 23.58 12.61
C TYR A 262 -23.14 22.98 13.29
N THR A 263 -23.62 23.64 14.34
CA THR A 263 -24.85 23.29 15.04
C THR A 263 -25.43 24.52 15.74
N ASP A 264 -26.73 24.48 16.01
CA ASP A 264 -27.40 25.49 16.81
C ASP A 264 -26.88 25.46 18.28
N VAL A 265 -26.72 26.65 18.87
CA VAL A 265 -26.45 26.79 20.31
C VAL A 265 -27.73 26.61 21.13
N GLY A 266 -28.91 26.74 20.53
CA GLY A 266 -30.19 26.65 21.19
C GLY A 266 -30.56 27.87 22.04
N LEU A 267 -29.86 28.99 21.85
CA LEU A 267 -30.09 30.28 22.46
C LEU A 267 -29.93 31.39 21.42
N ASN A 268 -30.90 32.27 21.32
CA ASN A 268 -30.91 33.45 20.48
C ASN A 268 -30.59 33.20 18.99
N ASP A 269 -30.96 32.02 18.46
CA ASP A 269 -30.66 31.57 17.07
C ASP A 269 -29.16 31.60 16.70
N TRP A 270 -28.28 31.46 17.69
CA TRP A 270 -26.84 31.43 17.49
C TRP A 270 -26.37 30.07 16.99
N MET A 271 -25.45 30.11 16.04
CA MET A 271 -24.80 28.94 15.49
C MET A 271 -23.36 28.85 15.95
N ILE A 272 -22.90 27.68 16.33
CA ILE A 272 -21.49 27.40 16.57
C ILE A 272 -20.92 26.64 15.37
N CYS A 273 -19.75 27.08 14.92
CA CYS A 273 -19.01 26.49 13.80
C CYS A 273 -17.62 26.07 14.29
N TYR A 274 -17.22 24.87 13.97
CA TYR A 274 -15.87 24.37 14.24
C TYR A 274 -15.18 23.98 12.94
N VAL A 275 -13.99 24.56 12.71
CA VAL A 275 -13.19 24.32 11.50
C VAL A 275 -11.85 23.71 11.87
N ILE A 276 -11.55 22.55 11.26
CA ILE A 276 -10.32 21.80 11.52
C ILE A 276 -9.74 21.22 10.24
N PRO A 277 -8.39 21.26 10.03
CA PRO A 277 -7.74 20.56 8.92
C PRO A 277 -8.05 19.06 8.90
N VAL A 278 -8.32 18.50 7.72
CA VAL A 278 -8.60 17.06 7.57
C VAL A 278 -7.43 16.21 8.09
N SER A 279 -6.19 16.67 7.85
CA SER A 279 -4.97 16.00 8.33
C SER A 279 -4.94 15.83 9.86
N GLU A 280 -5.37 16.87 10.58
CA GLU A 280 -5.42 16.83 12.04
C GLU A 280 -6.60 16.01 12.56
N ALA A 281 -7.78 16.19 11.96
CA ALA A 281 -8.95 15.37 12.29
C ALA A 281 -8.70 13.86 12.08
N GLN A 282 -7.80 13.50 11.18
CA GLN A 282 -7.41 12.12 10.89
C GLN A 282 -6.10 11.67 11.56
N LYS A 283 -5.45 12.53 12.33
CA LYS A 283 -4.14 12.27 12.98
C LYS A 283 -4.14 11.01 13.85
N SER A 284 -5.23 10.80 14.58
CA SER A 284 -5.43 9.60 15.40
C SER A 284 -5.44 8.29 14.60
N TYR A 285 -5.60 8.34 13.27
CA TYR A 285 -5.61 7.19 12.38
C TYR A 285 -4.30 6.99 11.61
N ASN A 286 -3.26 7.81 11.84
CA ASN A 286 -1.97 7.70 11.13
C ASN A 286 -1.29 6.35 11.35
N PHE A 287 -1.53 5.69 12.50
CA PHE A 287 -1.03 4.34 12.75
C PHE A 287 -1.64 3.32 11.77
N VAL A 288 -2.93 3.46 11.40
CA VAL A 288 -3.60 2.57 10.44
C VAL A 288 -2.91 2.67 9.09
N ARG A 289 -2.66 3.89 8.58
CA ARG A 289 -1.92 4.12 7.31
C ARG A 289 -0.53 3.49 7.32
N ARG A 290 0.16 3.54 8.47
CA ARG A 290 1.49 2.91 8.63
C ARG A 290 1.39 1.40 8.51
N TYR A 291 0.42 0.77 9.17
CA TYR A 291 0.19 -0.67 9.08
C TYR A 291 -0.27 -1.10 7.68
N GLU A 292 -1.11 -0.33 7.00
CA GLU A 292 -1.52 -0.56 5.61
C GLU A 292 -0.30 -0.59 4.68
N LEU A 293 0.61 0.39 4.81
CA LEU A 293 1.85 0.43 4.04
C LEU A 293 2.74 -0.78 4.32
N MET A 294 2.96 -1.11 5.59
CA MET A 294 3.76 -2.28 5.99
C MET A 294 3.17 -3.59 5.44
N PHE A 295 1.86 -3.75 5.54
CA PHE A 295 1.15 -4.92 5.02
C PHE A 295 1.27 -5.01 3.49
N THR A 296 1.06 -3.91 2.78
CA THR A 296 1.16 -3.86 1.31
C THR A 296 2.57 -4.22 0.82
N VAL A 297 3.61 -3.65 1.44
CA VAL A 297 5.02 -3.94 1.13
C VAL A 297 5.36 -5.39 1.47
N GLY A 298 4.99 -5.86 2.65
CA GLY A 298 5.23 -7.25 3.09
C GLY A 298 4.56 -8.27 2.19
N PHE A 299 3.32 -8.01 1.79
CA PHE A 299 2.58 -8.85 0.87
C PHE A 299 3.23 -8.87 -0.52
N GLY A 300 3.62 -7.70 -1.06
CA GLY A 300 4.35 -7.62 -2.34
C GLY A 300 5.67 -8.39 -2.32
N ALA A 301 6.42 -8.30 -1.24
CA ALA A 301 7.65 -9.06 -1.04
C ALA A 301 7.38 -10.58 -1.01
N MET A 302 6.34 -11.02 -0.28
CA MET A 302 5.95 -12.43 -0.22
C MET A 302 5.58 -12.99 -1.60
N VAL A 303 4.76 -12.27 -2.37
CA VAL A 303 4.39 -12.68 -3.74
C VAL A 303 5.62 -12.76 -4.65
N SER A 304 6.55 -11.80 -4.54
CA SER A 304 7.79 -11.79 -5.30
C SER A 304 8.69 -12.99 -4.98
N ILE A 305 8.82 -13.34 -3.70
CA ILE A 305 9.58 -14.52 -3.25
C ILE A 305 8.97 -15.80 -3.79
N LEU A 306 7.64 -15.96 -3.71
CA LEU A 306 6.94 -17.14 -4.22
C LEU A 306 7.10 -17.27 -5.74
N PHE A 307 7.04 -16.16 -6.47
CA PHE A 307 7.26 -16.14 -7.91
C PHE A 307 8.69 -16.56 -8.27
N LEU A 308 9.70 -15.98 -7.61
CA LEU A 308 11.11 -16.34 -7.83
C LEU A 308 11.36 -17.82 -7.52
N TRP A 309 10.82 -18.33 -6.40
CA TRP A 309 10.93 -19.74 -6.04
C TRP A 309 10.33 -20.65 -7.11
N GLY A 310 9.13 -20.29 -7.64
CA GLY A 310 8.49 -21.02 -8.73
C GLY A 310 9.34 -21.05 -10.01
N VAL A 311 9.94 -19.92 -10.38
CA VAL A 311 10.82 -19.81 -11.56
C VAL A 311 12.07 -20.68 -11.38
N VAL A 312 12.73 -20.61 -10.24
CA VAL A 312 13.95 -21.43 -9.95
C VAL A 312 13.63 -22.91 -9.99
N LYS A 313 12.54 -23.34 -9.30
CA LYS A 313 12.10 -24.74 -9.29
C LYS A 313 11.77 -25.26 -10.68
N ASN A 314 11.09 -24.44 -11.49
CA ASN A 314 10.73 -24.83 -12.86
C ASN A 314 11.97 -24.95 -13.78
N ARG A 315 12.94 -24.03 -13.65
CA ARG A 315 14.23 -24.13 -14.37
C ARG A 315 14.99 -25.40 -14.02
N SER A 316 15.09 -25.74 -12.73
CA SER A 316 15.74 -26.97 -12.27
C SER A 316 15.06 -28.23 -12.84
N LYS A 317 13.72 -28.28 -12.78
CA LYS A 317 12.95 -29.39 -13.33
C LYS A 317 13.13 -29.53 -14.85
N ASN A 318 13.12 -28.43 -15.58
CA ASN A 318 13.35 -28.44 -17.03
C ASN A 318 14.75 -28.93 -17.38
N LYS A 319 15.78 -28.52 -16.63
CA LYS A 319 17.16 -28.99 -16.85
C LYS A 319 17.26 -30.50 -16.69
N GLN A 320 16.64 -31.07 -15.63
CA GLN A 320 16.61 -32.52 -15.43
C GLN A 320 15.86 -33.27 -16.55
N LEU A 321 14.74 -32.73 -17.04
CA LEU A 321 13.98 -33.31 -18.14
C LEU A 321 14.76 -33.30 -19.45
N ILE A 322 15.49 -32.24 -19.75
CA ILE A 322 16.34 -32.14 -20.92
C ILE A 322 17.46 -33.16 -20.81
N GLN A 323 18.16 -33.23 -19.69
CA GLN A 323 19.24 -34.18 -19.47
C GLN A 323 18.77 -35.63 -19.61
N ALA A 324 17.63 -35.99 -19.00
CA ALA A 324 17.04 -37.31 -19.12
C ALA A 324 16.56 -37.63 -20.57
N ALA A 325 16.27 -36.66 -21.38
CA ALA A 325 15.88 -36.82 -22.77
C ALA A 325 17.09 -36.93 -23.76
N GLU A 326 18.26 -36.43 -23.36
CA GLU A 326 19.45 -36.34 -24.21
C GLU A 326 20.51 -37.42 -23.94
N THR A 327 20.51 -38.00 -22.72
CA THR A 327 21.53 -38.99 -22.34
C THR A 327 20.98 -40.38 -22.25
N ASP A 328 21.85 -41.38 -22.41
CA ASP A 328 21.60 -42.80 -22.10
C ASP A 328 21.64 -43.01 -20.61
N ALA A 329 20.59 -43.67 -20.06
CA ALA A 329 20.42 -43.83 -18.61
C ALA A 329 21.47 -44.70 -17.95
N LEU A 330 22.11 -45.62 -18.69
CA LEU A 330 23.09 -46.55 -18.16
C LEU A 330 24.51 -45.94 -18.16
N THR A 331 24.88 -45.26 -19.20
CA THR A 331 26.27 -44.83 -19.46
C THR A 331 26.49 -43.32 -19.28
N SER A 332 25.41 -42.56 -19.13
CA SER A 332 25.42 -41.07 -19.12
C SER A 332 25.95 -40.43 -20.41
N ALA A 333 26.37 -41.17 -21.36
CA ALA A 333 26.73 -40.67 -22.71
C ALA A 333 25.50 -40.14 -23.43
N TYR A 334 25.66 -39.30 -24.46
CA TYR A 334 24.51 -38.89 -25.26
C TYR A 334 23.82 -40.11 -25.88
N ASN A 335 22.48 -40.10 -25.86
CA ASN A 335 21.75 -41.15 -26.58
C ASN A 335 21.89 -41.01 -28.11
N LYS A 336 21.49 -42.02 -28.88
CA LYS A 336 21.63 -42.06 -30.34
C LYS A 336 21.17 -40.75 -31.01
N ARG A 337 19.97 -40.27 -30.67
CA ARG A 337 19.39 -39.08 -31.27
C ARG A 337 20.21 -37.83 -30.94
N SER A 338 20.59 -37.63 -29.72
CA SER A 338 21.34 -36.44 -29.29
C SER A 338 22.77 -36.46 -29.85
N THR A 339 23.39 -37.65 -29.97
CA THR A 339 24.70 -37.83 -30.60
C THR A 339 24.66 -37.40 -32.07
N GLU A 340 23.69 -37.90 -32.84
CA GLU A 340 23.48 -37.57 -34.22
C GLU A 340 23.22 -36.08 -34.43
N GLU A 341 22.26 -35.51 -33.67
CA GLU A 341 21.91 -34.07 -33.74
C GLU A 341 23.13 -33.18 -33.43
N ARG A 342 23.89 -33.51 -32.38
CA ARG A 342 25.05 -32.69 -31.94
C ARG A 342 26.19 -32.74 -32.95
N ILE A 343 26.53 -33.93 -33.47
CA ILE A 343 27.57 -34.06 -34.47
C ILE A 343 27.16 -33.39 -35.79
N HIS A 344 25.91 -33.57 -36.20
CA HIS A 344 25.37 -32.92 -37.40
C HIS A 344 25.46 -31.39 -37.29
N ASN A 345 25.07 -30.81 -36.17
CA ASN A 345 25.13 -29.36 -35.93
C ASN A 345 26.57 -28.84 -35.98
N VAL A 346 27.55 -29.58 -35.41
CA VAL A 346 28.96 -29.19 -35.48
C VAL A 346 29.48 -29.22 -36.91
N LEU A 347 29.16 -30.26 -37.65
CA LEU A 347 29.59 -30.37 -39.06
C LEU A 347 28.97 -29.32 -39.98
N GLN A 348 27.72 -28.91 -39.67
CA GLN A 348 27.06 -27.80 -40.42
C GLN A 348 27.63 -26.45 -40.06
N GLU A 349 27.90 -26.19 -38.78
CA GLU A 349 28.39 -24.90 -38.30
C GLU A 349 29.87 -24.68 -38.69
N TYR A 350 30.64 -25.75 -38.75
CA TYR A 350 32.08 -25.73 -39.01
C TYR A 350 32.50 -26.76 -40.07
N PRO A 351 32.08 -26.66 -41.34
CA PRO A 351 32.23 -27.71 -42.32
C PRO A 351 33.67 -27.98 -42.75
N GLN A 352 34.60 -27.09 -42.45
CA GLN A 352 36.04 -27.23 -42.75
C GLN A 352 36.89 -27.51 -41.50
N GLU A 353 36.26 -27.57 -40.32
CA GLU A 353 36.97 -27.83 -39.06
C GLU A 353 37.43 -29.31 -39.04
N PRO A 354 38.72 -29.59 -38.86
CA PRO A 354 39.19 -30.97 -38.77
C PRO A 354 38.61 -31.66 -37.55
N GLY A 355 38.08 -32.84 -37.76
CA GLY A 355 37.50 -33.66 -36.68
C GLY A 355 37.69 -35.15 -36.96
N THR A 356 37.59 -35.95 -35.90
CA THR A 356 37.69 -37.42 -36.05
C THR A 356 36.41 -38.06 -35.50
N PHE A 357 35.75 -38.77 -36.36
CA PHE A 357 34.58 -39.59 -36.02
C PHE A 357 35.03 -41.01 -35.76
N VAL A 358 34.69 -41.54 -34.59
CA VAL A 358 35.08 -42.87 -34.13
C VAL A 358 33.84 -43.68 -33.75
N ILE A 359 33.69 -44.85 -34.31
CA ILE A 359 32.70 -45.85 -33.83
C ILE A 359 33.49 -46.90 -33.06
N MET A 360 32.99 -47.30 -31.91
CA MET A 360 33.57 -48.28 -31.02
C MET A 360 32.53 -49.33 -30.59
N ASP A 361 32.97 -50.55 -30.39
CA ASP A 361 32.13 -51.68 -29.98
C ASP A 361 32.91 -52.49 -28.96
N VAL A 362 32.19 -52.95 -27.90
CA VAL A 362 32.84 -53.83 -26.91
C VAL A 362 32.91 -55.25 -27.40
N ASP A 363 34.14 -55.71 -27.57
CA ASP A 363 34.38 -57.04 -28.16
C ASP A 363 33.72 -58.15 -27.32
N HIS A 364 33.08 -59.10 -28.03
CA HIS A 364 32.42 -60.27 -27.41
C HIS A 364 31.36 -59.91 -26.36
N PHE A 365 30.78 -58.71 -26.43
CA PHE A 365 29.80 -58.27 -25.40
C PHE A 365 28.61 -59.21 -25.25
N LYS A 366 28.18 -59.83 -26.31
CA LYS A 366 27.13 -60.87 -26.26
C LYS A 366 27.55 -62.03 -25.38
N GLU A 367 28.80 -62.51 -25.51
CA GLU A 367 29.34 -63.60 -24.67
C GLU A 367 29.42 -63.20 -23.18
N VAL A 368 29.75 -61.95 -22.91
CA VAL A 368 29.71 -61.39 -21.53
C VAL A 368 28.30 -61.52 -20.96
N ASN A 369 27.29 -61.11 -21.73
CA ASN A 369 25.90 -61.25 -21.29
C ASN A 369 25.45 -62.75 -21.11
N ASP A 370 25.84 -63.58 -22.09
CA ASP A 370 25.41 -65.01 -22.08
C ASP A 370 26.09 -65.80 -20.97
N ILE A 371 27.33 -65.47 -20.58
CA ILE A 371 28.08 -66.19 -19.54
C ILE A 371 27.88 -65.59 -18.15
N TYR A 372 27.88 -64.27 -18.02
CA TYR A 372 27.92 -63.58 -16.73
C TYR A 372 26.59 -62.82 -16.42
N GLY A 373 25.64 -62.89 -17.34
CA GLY A 373 24.32 -62.28 -17.20
C GLY A 373 24.27 -60.80 -17.54
N HIS A 374 23.08 -60.30 -17.86
CA HIS A 374 22.86 -58.92 -18.29
C HIS A 374 23.28 -57.87 -17.28
N ILE A 375 23.15 -58.17 -15.95
CA ILE A 375 23.58 -57.24 -14.89
C ILE A 375 25.10 -56.97 -14.95
N THR A 376 25.89 -58.03 -15.30
CA THR A 376 27.34 -57.87 -15.47
C THR A 376 27.63 -57.06 -16.75
N GLY A 377 26.91 -57.34 -17.84
CA GLY A 377 27.03 -56.57 -19.09
C GLY A 377 26.69 -55.07 -18.87
N ASP A 378 25.64 -54.78 -18.10
CA ASP A 378 25.29 -53.39 -17.76
C ASP A 378 26.42 -52.69 -16.98
N LYS A 379 27.06 -53.39 -16.02
CA LYS A 379 28.24 -52.87 -15.30
C LYS A 379 29.43 -52.59 -16.26
N VAL A 380 29.66 -53.50 -17.20
CA VAL A 380 30.70 -53.29 -18.20
C VAL A 380 30.44 -52.04 -19.04
N LEU A 381 29.21 -51.88 -19.55
CA LEU A 381 28.85 -50.68 -20.35
C LEU A 381 28.90 -49.40 -19.51
N HIS A 382 28.42 -49.46 -18.25
CA HIS A 382 28.49 -48.30 -17.35
C HIS A 382 29.96 -47.89 -17.14
N LYS A 383 30.85 -48.84 -16.82
CA LYS A 383 32.27 -48.58 -16.59
C LYS A 383 32.99 -48.06 -17.87
N PHE A 384 32.63 -48.61 -19.02
CA PHE A 384 33.15 -48.14 -20.28
C PHE A 384 32.66 -46.70 -20.56
N GLY A 385 31.42 -46.37 -20.31
CA GLY A 385 30.90 -44.99 -20.39
C GLY A 385 31.65 -44.02 -19.49
N GLU A 386 31.96 -44.41 -18.23
CA GLU A 386 32.79 -43.60 -17.34
C GLU A 386 34.18 -43.32 -17.94
N VAL A 387 34.86 -44.39 -18.44
CA VAL A 387 36.17 -44.26 -19.06
C VAL A 387 36.14 -43.35 -20.29
N LEU A 388 35.12 -43.43 -21.12
CA LEU A 388 34.95 -42.53 -22.26
C LEU A 388 34.81 -41.06 -21.80
N HIS A 389 33.97 -40.78 -20.79
CA HIS A 389 33.79 -39.45 -20.27
C HIS A 389 35.06 -38.85 -19.63
N GLU A 390 35.86 -39.66 -18.97
CA GLU A 390 37.14 -39.28 -18.37
C GLU A 390 38.26 -39.10 -19.42
N HIS A 391 38.18 -39.82 -20.54
CA HIS A 391 39.24 -39.87 -21.55
C HIS A 391 39.09 -38.72 -22.56
N PHE A 392 37.85 -38.39 -22.95
CA PHE A 392 37.57 -37.35 -23.91
C PHE A 392 37.27 -36.02 -23.21
N ARG A 393 37.64 -34.90 -23.84
CA ARG A 393 37.47 -33.59 -23.29
C ARG A 393 36.02 -33.11 -23.40
N GLU A 394 35.62 -32.11 -22.63
CA GLU A 394 34.27 -31.54 -22.59
C GLU A 394 33.76 -31.06 -24.00
N GLY A 395 34.67 -30.71 -24.90
CA GLY A 395 34.32 -30.28 -26.25
C GLY A 395 34.09 -31.43 -27.24
N ASP A 396 34.45 -32.66 -26.91
CA ASP A 396 34.22 -33.85 -27.73
C ASP A 396 32.80 -34.40 -27.45
N ILE A 397 32.19 -35.03 -28.47
CA ILE A 397 30.84 -35.59 -28.34
C ILE A 397 30.99 -37.10 -28.12
N VAL A 398 30.53 -37.57 -26.95
CA VAL A 398 30.52 -39.00 -26.60
C VAL A 398 29.09 -39.49 -26.52
N GLY A 399 28.75 -40.48 -27.31
CA GLY A 399 27.39 -41.03 -27.36
C GLY A 399 27.32 -42.53 -27.44
N ARG A 400 26.23 -43.12 -26.97
CA ARG A 400 25.87 -44.55 -27.14
C ARG A 400 24.76 -44.65 -28.16
N ILE A 401 25.02 -45.36 -29.24
CA ILE A 401 24.11 -45.44 -30.40
C ILE A 401 23.41 -46.80 -30.54
N GLY A 402 23.90 -47.82 -29.87
CA GLY A 402 23.39 -49.20 -29.89
C GLY A 402 23.61 -49.90 -28.58
N GLY A 403 23.41 -51.20 -28.52
CA GLY A 403 23.61 -52.04 -27.34
C GLY A 403 25.00 -51.87 -26.72
N ASP A 404 26.01 -52.19 -27.45
CA ASP A 404 27.45 -52.13 -27.11
C ASP A 404 28.24 -51.14 -27.98
N GLU A 405 27.54 -50.39 -28.84
CA GLU A 405 28.14 -49.43 -29.80
C GLU A 405 28.15 -47.99 -29.20
N PHE A 406 29.34 -47.41 -29.28
CA PHE A 406 29.58 -46.00 -28.88
C PHE A 406 30.16 -45.21 -30.06
N VAL A 407 29.84 -43.94 -30.08
CA VAL A 407 30.39 -42.98 -31.03
C VAL A 407 31.07 -41.85 -30.25
N VAL A 408 32.25 -41.50 -30.72
CA VAL A 408 32.96 -40.28 -30.29
C VAL A 408 33.24 -39.42 -31.50
N TYR A 409 32.94 -38.13 -31.40
CA TYR A 409 33.39 -37.12 -32.35
C TYR A 409 34.36 -36.17 -31.67
N MET A 410 35.65 -36.34 -31.98
CA MET A 410 36.72 -35.47 -31.49
C MET A 410 36.80 -34.22 -32.38
N ARG A 411 36.50 -33.10 -31.83
CA ARG A 411 36.54 -31.81 -32.51
C ARG A 411 37.96 -31.26 -32.57
N LYS A 412 38.26 -30.46 -33.61
CA LYS A 412 39.57 -29.77 -33.74
C LYS A 412 40.74 -30.72 -33.53
N THR A 413 40.71 -31.82 -34.22
CA THR A 413 41.80 -32.79 -34.20
C THR A 413 42.82 -32.40 -35.27
N ASP A 414 43.89 -31.77 -34.88
CA ASP A 414 44.86 -31.09 -35.76
C ASP A 414 45.70 -32.08 -36.59
N SER A 415 45.82 -33.35 -36.16
CA SER A 415 46.54 -34.37 -36.92
C SER A 415 45.98 -35.77 -36.67
N ARG A 416 46.22 -36.67 -37.65
CA ARG A 416 45.82 -38.08 -37.54
C ARG A 416 46.57 -38.78 -36.38
N GLU A 417 47.85 -38.45 -36.14
CA GLU A 417 48.66 -39.01 -35.09
C GLU A 417 48.10 -38.75 -33.72
N VAL A 418 47.54 -37.51 -33.51
CA VAL A 418 46.88 -37.14 -32.23
C VAL A 418 45.59 -37.95 -32.00
N ALA A 419 44.75 -38.14 -33.06
CA ALA A 419 43.56 -38.97 -32.95
C ALA A 419 43.91 -40.42 -32.65
N VAL A 420 44.87 -40.97 -33.39
CA VAL A 420 45.36 -42.32 -33.22
C VAL A 420 45.92 -42.55 -31.79
N SER A 421 46.82 -41.66 -31.32
CA SER A 421 47.37 -41.77 -29.97
C SER A 421 46.30 -41.74 -28.87
N ARG A 422 45.24 -40.96 -29.08
CA ARG A 422 44.08 -40.93 -28.13
C ARG A 422 43.35 -42.27 -28.11
N ILE A 423 43.06 -42.86 -29.29
CA ILE A 423 42.39 -44.14 -29.37
C ILE A 423 43.22 -45.27 -28.83
N GLU A 424 44.56 -45.32 -29.14
CA GLU A 424 45.48 -46.30 -28.57
C GLU A 424 45.55 -46.17 -27.03
N SER A 425 45.57 -44.94 -26.49
CA SER A 425 45.55 -44.73 -25.07
C SER A 425 44.22 -45.13 -24.43
N LEU A 426 43.09 -44.99 -25.14
CA LEU A 426 41.80 -45.51 -24.70
C LEU A 426 41.76 -47.02 -24.65
N ILE A 427 42.20 -47.68 -25.71
CA ILE A 427 42.25 -49.16 -25.80
C ILE A 427 43.04 -49.70 -24.60
N LYS A 428 44.25 -49.19 -24.32
CA LYS A 428 45.04 -49.58 -23.17
C LYS A 428 44.32 -49.39 -21.84
N LYS A 429 43.60 -48.28 -21.66
CA LYS A 429 42.84 -48.04 -20.46
C LYS A 429 41.69 -49.01 -20.28
N VAL A 430 41.06 -49.42 -21.39
CA VAL A 430 39.96 -50.41 -21.36
C VAL A 430 40.51 -51.80 -21.07
N GLU A 431 41.64 -52.19 -21.62
CA GLU A 431 42.34 -53.45 -21.30
C GLU A 431 42.72 -53.55 -19.81
N GLU A 432 42.99 -52.44 -19.13
CA GLU A 432 43.29 -52.39 -17.70
C GLU A 432 42.03 -52.53 -16.82
N LEU A 433 40.81 -52.46 -17.38
CA LEU A 433 39.56 -52.64 -16.66
C LEU A 433 39.39 -54.11 -16.22
N SER A 434 39.31 -54.34 -14.97
CA SER A 434 39.06 -55.67 -14.38
C SER A 434 37.71 -55.72 -13.72
N PHE A 435 36.95 -56.75 -14.01
CA PHE A 435 35.60 -56.96 -13.51
C PHE A 435 35.59 -58.18 -12.57
N PRO A 436 35.38 -58.00 -11.25
CA PRO A 436 35.30 -59.10 -10.29
C PRO A 436 34.23 -60.11 -10.66
N GLU A 437 33.12 -59.66 -11.24
CA GLU A 437 32.03 -60.49 -11.68
C GLU A 437 32.40 -61.42 -12.86
N MET A 438 33.46 -61.10 -13.58
CA MET A 438 33.99 -61.88 -14.68
C MET A 438 35.26 -62.69 -14.27
N ASN A 439 35.44 -62.96 -12.95
CA ASN A 439 36.64 -63.62 -12.42
C ASN A 439 37.93 -62.87 -12.76
N GLY A 440 37.90 -61.54 -12.80
CA GLY A 440 39.02 -60.68 -13.13
C GLY A 440 39.38 -60.61 -14.63
N LYS A 441 38.54 -61.13 -15.52
CA LYS A 441 38.71 -60.94 -16.97
C LYS A 441 38.51 -59.49 -17.36
N ASN A 442 39.31 -59.09 -18.32
CA ASN A 442 39.26 -57.76 -18.93
C ASN A 442 38.35 -57.79 -20.17
N ILE A 443 38.00 -56.63 -20.66
CA ILE A 443 37.30 -56.46 -21.92
C ILE A 443 38.25 -55.82 -22.91
N THR A 444 37.99 -55.98 -24.21
CA THR A 444 38.62 -55.27 -25.28
C THR A 444 37.60 -54.52 -26.11
N ILE A 445 38.05 -53.58 -26.91
CA ILE A 445 37.21 -52.83 -27.82
C ILE A 445 37.79 -52.80 -29.24
N SER A 446 36.89 -52.84 -30.20
CA SER A 446 37.23 -52.53 -31.59
C SER A 446 36.78 -51.16 -31.94
N ALA A 447 37.61 -50.39 -32.65
CA ALA A 447 37.31 -49.05 -33.13
C ALA A 447 37.52 -48.87 -34.63
N GLY A 448 36.66 -48.06 -35.22
CA GLY A 448 36.80 -47.58 -36.61
C GLY A 448 36.81 -46.10 -36.66
N MET A 449 37.70 -45.51 -37.42
CA MET A 449 37.95 -44.08 -37.48
C MET A 449 37.73 -43.50 -38.89
N ALA A 450 37.05 -42.33 -38.97
CA ALA A 450 36.93 -41.56 -40.17
C ALA A 450 37.23 -40.06 -39.87
N PHE A 451 37.87 -39.37 -40.77
CA PHE A 451 38.31 -37.98 -40.59
C PHE A 451 37.41 -37.01 -41.36
N ALA A 452 36.94 -35.96 -40.71
CA ALA A 452 36.28 -34.85 -41.36
C ALA A 452 37.31 -33.75 -41.69
N PRO A 453 37.17 -33.08 -42.82
CA PRO A 453 36.20 -33.30 -43.91
C PRO A 453 36.61 -34.35 -44.93
N GLU A 454 37.78 -34.96 -44.78
CA GLU A 454 38.43 -35.84 -45.78
C GLU A 454 37.58 -37.08 -46.15
N HIS A 455 37.04 -37.79 -45.15
CA HIS A 455 36.23 -38.99 -45.31
C HIS A 455 34.75 -38.71 -45.26
N GLY A 456 34.34 -37.43 -45.29
CA GLY A 456 32.95 -37.01 -45.31
C GLY A 456 32.72 -35.69 -44.60
N THR A 457 31.75 -34.91 -45.05
CA THR A 457 31.31 -33.64 -44.48
C THR A 457 29.98 -33.74 -43.73
N GLY A 458 29.35 -34.90 -43.75
CA GLY A 458 28.09 -35.19 -43.11
C GLY A 458 28.17 -36.36 -42.15
N TYR A 459 27.25 -36.39 -41.14
CA TYR A 459 27.17 -37.48 -40.15
C TYR A 459 27.09 -38.87 -40.80
N LEU A 460 26.22 -39.03 -41.80
CA LEU A 460 25.97 -40.34 -42.43
C LEU A 460 27.20 -40.86 -43.19
N ASP A 461 27.95 -39.99 -43.87
CA ASP A 461 29.14 -40.37 -44.58
C ASP A 461 30.24 -40.81 -43.62
N LEU A 462 30.49 -40.01 -42.59
CA LEU A 462 31.48 -40.32 -41.55
C LEU A 462 31.11 -41.58 -40.79
N TYR A 463 29.83 -41.77 -40.47
CA TYR A 463 29.36 -42.98 -39.82
C TYR A 463 29.63 -44.23 -40.70
N LYS A 464 29.21 -44.22 -41.98
CA LYS A 464 29.40 -45.34 -42.89
C LYS A 464 30.88 -45.67 -43.07
N ASN A 465 31.75 -44.69 -43.21
CA ASN A 465 33.17 -44.86 -43.41
C ASN A 465 33.88 -45.37 -42.15
N ALA A 466 33.51 -44.83 -40.98
CA ALA A 466 34.01 -45.36 -39.70
C ALA A 466 33.51 -46.79 -39.39
N ASP A 467 32.25 -47.11 -39.75
CA ASP A 467 31.68 -48.47 -39.59
C ASP A 467 32.42 -49.48 -40.49
N THR A 468 32.78 -49.09 -41.72
CA THR A 468 33.62 -49.89 -42.62
C THR A 468 34.99 -50.16 -42.01
N ALA A 469 35.59 -49.18 -41.36
CA ALA A 469 36.87 -49.35 -40.66
C ALA A 469 36.73 -50.24 -39.42
N LEU A 470 35.67 -50.11 -38.63
CA LEU A 470 35.34 -50.93 -37.48
C LEU A 470 35.17 -52.39 -37.91
N TYR A 471 34.47 -52.64 -39.01
CA TYR A 471 34.31 -53.99 -39.57
C TYR A 471 35.67 -54.62 -39.92
N LYS A 472 36.60 -53.88 -40.52
CA LYS A 472 37.98 -54.34 -40.81
C LYS A 472 38.72 -54.64 -39.49
N THR A 473 38.53 -53.83 -38.41
CA THR A 473 39.14 -54.11 -37.11
C THR A 473 38.63 -55.44 -36.55
N LYS A 474 37.32 -55.67 -36.61
CA LYS A 474 36.72 -56.94 -36.12
C LYS A 474 37.19 -58.16 -36.89
N GLN A 475 37.45 -58.03 -38.25
CA GLN A 475 38.01 -59.11 -39.08
C GLN A 475 39.49 -59.39 -38.79
N ASN A 476 40.27 -58.36 -38.46
CA ASN A 476 41.71 -58.48 -38.19
C ASN A 476 42.06 -59.00 -36.80
N GLY A 477 41.07 -59.52 -36.05
CA GLY A 477 41.30 -60.11 -34.75
C GLY A 477 40.76 -59.33 -33.58
N ARG A 478 40.05 -58.19 -33.77
CA ARG A 478 39.52 -57.30 -32.76
C ARG A 478 40.62 -56.58 -31.99
N ASP A 479 40.28 -56.06 -30.80
CA ASP A 479 41.21 -55.41 -29.85
C ASP A 479 42.17 -54.44 -30.52
N GLY A 480 41.61 -53.36 -31.06
CA GLY A 480 42.39 -52.38 -31.83
C GLY A 480 41.55 -51.39 -32.61
N TYR A 481 42.14 -50.77 -33.58
CA TYR A 481 41.47 -49.80 -34.42
C TYR A 481 41.88 -49.93 -35.87
N ASN A 482 41.06 -49.46 -36.82
CA ASN A 482 41.41 -49.19 -38.19
C ASN A 482 40.92 -47.82 -38.60
N ILE A 483 41.65 -47.21 -39.55
CA ILE A 483 41.26 -45.98 -40.19
C ILE A 483 40.60 -46.33 -41.51
N TYR A 484 39.55 -45.59 -41.88
CA TYR A 484 38.94 -45.73 -43.20
C TYR A 484 39.93 -45.30 -44.29
N GLU A 485 40.09 -46.15 -45.27
CA GLU A 485 40.86 -45.88 -46.49
C GLU A 485 39.95 -46.07 -47.72
N GLU A 486 39.89 -45.06 -48.54
CA GLU A 486 39.14 -45.20 -49.78
C GLU A 486 39.77 -46.34 -50.61
N GLU A 487 39.02 -47.39 -50.93
CA GLU A 487 39.45 -48.41 -51.86
C GLU A 487 39.54 -47.79 -53.29
N ASN A 488 40.74 -47.64 -53.79
CA ASN A 488 40.94 -47.29 -55.20
C ASN A 488 40.23 -48.38 -56.03
N ARG A 489 39.03 -48.04 -56.50
CA ARG A 489 38.40 -48.88 -57.55
C ARG A 489 39.16 -48.65 -58.81
N GLU A 490 40.12 -49.55 -59.13
CA GLU A 490 40.65 -49.73 -60.45
C GLU A 490 39.58 -50.25 -61.45
#